data_01bdd8c3e0c5fee6d4ca374376fc420d
#
_entry.id   01bdd8c3e0c5fee6d4ca374376fc420d
#
_cell.length_a   1.000
_cell.length_b   1.000
_cell.length_c   1.000
_cell.angle_alpha   90.00
_cell.angle_beta   90.00
_cell.angle_gamma   90.00
#
_symmetry.space_group_name_H-M   'P 1'
#
loop_
_entity.id
_entity.type
_entity.pdbx_description
1 polymer ?
#
loop_
_entity_poly.entity_id
_entity_poly.type
_entity_poly.pdbx_seq_one_letter_code
_entity_poly.pdbx_strand_id
1 'polypeptide(L)'
;MNTDLTAKLESLKNDFYQKNQKHLFFKNQQKNECATMISNTMDINILLKNTFLTNDNDNKIIFIYTVFKTYANNSNVLEIINFLFAIIKDKINRFNNFEMHVNMDTYTITAHKRYENLYTMFFTMCCENKIPFSEKLNLLNVYNAPSILSTLQPFFAPFIDKTASSKIFIYNKKDSIPLLNNLFHN
;
A
#
# COMPACT_ATOMS: atom_id res chain seq x y z
N MET A 1 3.43 -14.93 -1.05
CA MET A 1 3.15 -14.07 -2.24
C MET A 1 2.94 -14.98 -3.45
N ASN A 2 1.91 -14.75 -4.26
CA ASN A 2 1.61 -15.59 -5.42
C ASN A 2 2.72 -15.39 -6.50
N THR A 3 3.59 -16.39 -6.69
CA THR A 3 4.72 -16.35 -7.63
C THR A 3 4.27 -16.18 -9.07
N ASP A 4 3.12 -16.75 -9.44
CA ASP A 4 2.55 -16.65 -10.78
C ASP A 4 2.09 -15.21 -11.10
N LEU A 5 1.42 -14.54 -10.15
CA LEU A 5 1.05 -13.14 -10.31
C LEU A 5 2.28 -12.24 -10.47
N THR A 6 3.32 -12.47 -9.68
CA THR A 6 4.55 -11.66 -9.76
C THR A 6 5.21 -11.82 -11.13
N ALA A 7 5.31 -13.04 -11.63
CA ALA A 7 5.86 -13.30 -12.96
C ALA A 7 5.04 -12.63 -14.06
N LYS A 8 3.70 -12.69 -13.98
CA LYS A 8 2.80 -12.04 -14.92
C LYS A 8 2.93 -10.50 -14.92
N LEU A 9 3.00 -9.89 -13.73
CA LEU A 9 3.20 -8.44 -13.59
C LEU A 9 4.55 -7.98 -14.17
N GLU A 10 5.62 -8.73 -13.93
CA GLU A 10 6.93 -8.43 -14.50
C GLU A 10 6.95 -8.62 -16.04
N SER A 11 6.26 -9.64 -16.57
CA SER A 11 6.11 -9.81 -18.03
C SER A 11 5.40 -8.61 -18.66
N LEU A 12 4.24 -8.22 -18.14
CA LEU A 12 3.49 -7.07 -18.65
C LEU A 12 4.31 -5.77 -18.60
N LYS A 13 5.03 -5.56 -17.51
CA LYS A 13 5.91 -4.40 -17.36
C LYS A 13 7.07 -4.44 -18.37
N ASN A 14 7.69 -5.58 -18.59
CA ASN A 14 8.76 -5.72 -19.57
C ASN A 14 8.25 -5.48 -20.99
N ASP A 15 7.09 -6.03 -21.35
CA ASP A 15 6.44 -5.82 -22.64
C ASP A 15 6.15 -4.33 -22.90
N PHE A 16 5.68 -3.62 -21.85
CA PHE A 16 5.46 -2.17 -21.95
C PHE A 16 6.76 -1.43 -22.26
N TYR A 17 7.85 -1.71 -21.54
CA TYR A 17 9.14 -1.03 -21.72
C TYR A 17 9.92 -1.50 -22.96
N GLN A 18 9.60 -2.65 -23.53
CA GLN A 18 10.12 -3.06 -24.85
C GLN A 18 9.47 -2.26 -25.98
N LYS A 19 8.16 -2.01 -25.88
CA LYS A 19 7.40 -1.25 -26.88
C LYS A 19 7.58 0.27 -26.76
N ASN A 20 7.91 0.76 -25.59
CA ASN A 20 8.05 2.17 -25.28
C ASN A 20 9.46 2.45 -24.76
N GLN A 21 10.26 3.22 -25.50
CA GLN A 21 11.60 3.61 -25.05
C GLN A 21 11.52 4.28 -23.69
N LYS A 22 12.47 3.94 -22.77
CA LYS A 22 12.52 4.54 -21.44
C LYS A 22 12.80 6.05 -21.53
N HIS A 23 11.85 6.84 -21.05
CA HIS A 23 12.03 8.28 -20.98
C HIS A 23 12.97 8.67 -19.83
N LEU A 24 13.98 9.48 -20.13
CA LEU A 24 14.91 9.99 -19.10
C LEU A 24 14.26 11.08 -18.24
N PHE A 25 13.43 11.93 -18.84
CA PHE A 25 12.84 13.11 -18.17
C PHE A 25 11.42 12.88 -17.63
N PHE A 26 10.61 12.04 -18.27
CA PHE A 26 9.21 11.80 -17.91
C PHE A 26 8.97 10.46 -17.24
N LYS A 27 9.90 10.04 -16.37
CA LYS A 27 9.87 8.72 -15.71
C LYS A 27 8.59 8.47 -14.91
N ASN A 28 8.04 9.49 -14.24
CA ASN A 28 6.82 9.34 -13.44
C ASN A 28 5.58 9.18 -14.32
N GLN A 29 5.50 9.94 -15.41
CA GLN A 29 4.43 9.80 -16.38
C GLN A 29 4.45 8.40 -17.01
N GLN A 30 5.60 7.94 -17.48
CA GLN A 30 5.74 6.60 -18.08
C GLN A 30 5.41 5.47 -17.09
N LYS A 31 5.77 5.64 -15.80
CA LYS A 31 5.34 4.68 -14.76
C LYS A 31 3.83 4.68 -14.55
N ASN A 32 3.15 5.83 -14.66
CA ASN A 32 1.70 5.90 -14.58
C ASN A 32 1.04 5.26 -15.81
N GLU A 33 1.56 5.48 -16.99
CA GLU A 33 1.09 4.84 -18.24
C GLU A 33 1.23 3.32 -18.18
N CYS A 34 2.38 2.82 -17.70
CA CYS A 34 2.60 1.40 -17.46
C CYS A 34 1.59 0.83 -16.45
N ALA A 35 1.38 1.52 -15.34
CA ALA A 35 0.42 1.10 -14.31
C ALA A 35 -1.02 1.11 -14.84
N THR A 36 -1.39 2.09 -15.66
CA THR A 36 -2.70 2.15 -16.33
C THR A 36 -2.88 0.97 -17.29
N MET A 37 -1.87 0.66 -18.10
CA MET A 37 -1.90 -0.49 -19.01
C MET A 37 -2.10 -1.80 -18.21
N ILE A 38 -1.36 -1.99 -17.12
CA ILE A 38 -1.49 -3.20 -16.29
C ILE A 38 -2.88 -3.29 -15.66
N SER A 39 -3.39 -2.20 -15.09
CA SER A 39 -4.72 -2.19 -14.46
C SER A 39 -5.86 -2.43 -15.46
N ASN A 40 -5.69 -2.06 -16.74
CA ASN A 40 -6.66 -2.33 -17.80
C ASN A 40 -6.54 -3.76 -18.36
N THR A 41 -5.41 -4.42 -18.18
CA THR A 41 -5.15 -5.77 -18.71
C THR A 41 -5.50 -6.87 -17.72
N MET A 42 -5.44 -6.57 -16.42
CA MET A 42 -5.67 -7.53 -15.35
C MET A 42 -6.95 -7.21 -14.56
N ASP A 43 -7.58 -8.25 -14.02
CA ASP A 43 -8.69 -8.06 -13.07
C ASP A 43 -8.19 -7.30 -11.84
N ILE A 44 -8.77 -6.13 -11.61
CA ILE A 44 -8.42 -5.25 -10.49
C ILE A 44 -8.65 -5.94 -9.13
N ASN A 45 -9.65 -6.81 -8.99
CA ASN A 45 -9.91 -7.54 -7.75
C ASN A 45 -8.77 -8.51 -7.41
N ILE A 46 -8.15 -9.12 -8.42
CA ILE A 46 -6.95 -9.97 -8.21
C ILE A 46 -5.79 -9.10 -7.73
N LEU A 47 -5.58 -7.92 -8.32
CA LEU A 47 -4.53 -6.99 -7.94
C LEU A 47 -4.73 -6.47 -6.51
N LEU A 48 -5.96 -6.07 -6.16
CA LEU A 48 -6.33 -5.58 -4.84
C LEU A 48 -6.13 -6.65 -3.75
N LYS A 49 -6.61 -7.89 -3.98
CA LYS A 49 -6.45 -9.00 -3.03
C LYS A 49 -4.98 -9.40 -2.81
N ASN A 50 -4.10 -9.18 -3.79
CA ASN A 50 -2.67 -9.42 -3.63
C ASN A 50 -1.90 -8.20 -3.10
N THR A 51 -2.53 -7.03 -3.10
CA THR A 51 -2.00 -5.80 -2.49
C THR A 51 -2.33 -5.75 -1.00
N PHE A 52 -3.57 -6.14 -0.63
CA PHE A 52 -4.06 -6.14 0.75
C PHE A 52 -4.38 -7.59 1.15
N LEU A 53 -3.38 -8.25 1.73
CA LEU A 53 -3.56 -9.61 2.21
C LEU A 53 -4.27 -9.59 3.56
N THR A 54 -5.25 -10.47 3.71
CA THR A 54 -6.03 -10.65 4.94
C THR A 54 -6.26 -12.12 5.22
N ASN A 55 -6.42 -12.45 6.48
CA ASN A 55 -6.87 -13.76 6.94
C ASN A 55 -8.20 -13.59 7.68
N ASP A 56 -9.14 -14.50 7.48
CA ASP A 56 -10.46 -14.45 8.14
C ASP A 56 -10.39 -14.69 9.65
N ASN A 57 -9.31 -15.29 10.14
CA ASN A 57 -9.18 -15.70 11.55
C ASN A 57 -8.45 -14.64 12.41
N ASP A 58 -8.02 -13.53 11.85
CA ASP A 58 -7.32 -12.47 12.58
C ASP A 58 -7.72 -11.06 12.12
N ASN A 59 -7.27 -10.05 12.85
CA ASN A 59 -7.56 -8.63 12.57
C ASN A 59 -6.50 -7.97 11.68
N LYS A 60 -5.56 -8.73 11.08
CA LYS A 60 -4.43 -8.19 10.33
C LYS A 60 -4.80 -7.83 8.91
N ILE A 61 -4.23 -6.74 8.44
CA ILE A 61 -4.25 -6.28 7.05
C ILE A 61 -2.81 -6.05 6.63
N ILE A 62 -2.32 -6.80 5.62
CA ILE A 62 -0.94 -6.70 5.15
C ILE A 62 -0.93 -6.00 3.79
N PHE A 63 -0.32 -4.83 3.72
CA PHE A 63 -0.15 -4.08 2.49
C PHE A 63 1.19 -4.37 1.82
N ILE A 64 1.17 -4.74 0.55
CA ILE A 64 2.33 -5.10 -0.26
C ILE A 64 2.60 -4.03 -1.31
N TYR A 65 3.51 -3.09 -1.00
CA TYR A 65 3.84 -1.99 -1.90
C TYR A 65 4.39 -2.44 -3.26
N THR A 66 5.15 -3.54 -3.31
CA THR A 66 5.73 -4.06 -4.56
C THR A 66 4.68 -4.50 -5.57
N VAL A 67 3.52 -4.99 -5.13
CA VAL A 67 2.37 -5.27 -5.99
C VAL A 67 1.64 -3.98 -6.33
N PHE A 68 1.28 -3.20 -5.32
CA PHE A 68 0.57 -1.92 -5.45
C PHE A 68 1.18 -1.01 -6.52
N LYS A 69 2.49 -0.77 -6.49
CA LYS A 69 3.18 0.15 -7.40
C LYS A 69 3.09 -0.24 -8.88
N THR A 70 2.73 -1.50 -9.18
CA THR A 70 2.68 -2.00 -10.56
C THR A 70 1.43 -1.55 -11.30
N TYR A 71 0.31 -1.31 -10.60
CA TYR A 71 -0.99 -1.02 -11.22
C TYR A 71 -1.65 0.25 -10.67
N ALA A 72 -1.27 0.73 -9.47
CA ALA A 72 -1.88 1.90 -8.88
C ALA A 72 -1.57 3.17 -9.70
N ASN A 73 -2.62 3.87 -10.10
CA ASN A 73 -2.60 5.08 -10.90
C ASN A 73 -3.79 5.98 -10.54
N ASN A 74 -3.86 7.19 -11.10
CA ASN A 74 -4.89 8.16 -10.74
C ASN A 74 -6.33 7.73 -11.07
N SER A 75 -6.53 6.82 -12.03
CA SER A 75 -7.88 6.39 -12.42
C SER A 75 -8.48 5.34 -11.49
N ASN A 76 -7.66 4.60 -10.75
CA ASN A 76 -8.13 3.54 -9.84
C ASN A 76 -7.96 3.86 -8.33
N VAL A 77 -7.54 5.08 -7.99
CA VAL A 77 -7.34 5.52 -6.59
C VAL A 77 -8.59 5.28 -5.74
N LEU A 78 -9.75 5.68 -6.23
CA LEU A 78 -11.01 5.56 -5.48
C LEU A 78 -11.37 4.09 -5.22
N GLU A 79 -11.16 3.23 -6.21
CA GLU A 79 -11.43 1.80 -6.10
C GLU A 79 -10.50 1.14 -5.07
N ILE A 80 -9.21 1.50 -5.08
CA ILE A 80 -8.22 1.03 -4.09
C ILE A 80 -8.64 1.45 -2.67
N ILE A 81 -9.03 2.71 -2.48
CA ILE A 81 -9.45 3.24 -1.18
C ILE A 81 -10.73 2.54 -0.69
N ASN A 82 -11.73 2.39 -1.56
CA ASN A 82 -12.98 1.73 -1.20
C ASN A 82 -12.76 0.27 -0.81
N PHE A 83 -11.88 -0.44 -1.51
CA PHE A 83 -11.51 -1.81 -1.17
C PHE A 83 -10.84 -1.88 0.22
N LEU A 84 -9.87 -0.99 0.50
CA LEU A 84 -9.24 -0.92 1.81
C LEU A 84 -10.25 -0.58 2.92
N PHE A 85 -11.18 0.34 2.67
CA PHE A 85 -12.23 0.66 3.63
C PHE A 85 -13.15 -0.52 3.93
N ALA A 86 -13.52 -1.29 2.90
CA ALA A 86 -14.33 -2.49 3.09
C ALA A 86 -13.62 -3.50 4.02
N ILE A 87 -12.32 -3.71 3.82
CA ILE A 87 -11.50 -4.58 4.67
C ILE A 87 -11.43 -4.04 6.10
N ILE A 88 -11.11 -2.75 6.29
CA ILE A 88 -11.01 -2.14 7.62
C ILE A 88 -12.35 -2.27 8.37
N LYS A 89 -13.46 -1.96 7.71
CA LYS A 89 -14.80 -2.09 8.30
C LYS A 89 -15.13 -3.54 8.68
N ASP A 90 -14.78 -4.50 7.82
CA ASP A 90 -14.96 -5.94 8.13
C ASP A 90 -14.16 -6.33 9.38
N LYS A 91 -12.87 -5.94 9.47
CA LYS A 91 -12.03 -6.24 10.64
C LYS A 91 -12.57 -5.59 11.92
N ILE A 92 -12.99 -4.33 11.86
CA ILE A 92 -13.59 -3.64 13.00
C ILE A 92 -14.89 -4.35 13.44
N ASN A 93 -15.74 -4.76 12.51
CA ASN A 93 -17.00 -5.44 12.83
C ASN A 93 -16.77 -6.81 13.49
N ARG A 94 -15.78 -7.57 13.04
CA ARG A 94 -15.49 -8.93 13.51
C ARG A 94 -14.62 -8.97 14.76
N PHE A 95 -13.64 -8.07 14.87
CA PHE A 95 -12.61 -8.09 15.90
C PHE A 95 -12.60 -6.85 16.80
N ASN A 96 -13.48 -5.87 16.53
CA ASN A 96 -13.52 -4.57 17.21
C ASN A 96 -12.28 -3.68 17.04
N ASN A 97 -11.27 -4.14 16.33
CA ASN A 97 -10.04 -3.41 15.98
C ASN A 97 -9.40 -4.01 14.72
N PHE A 98 -8.32 -3.39 14.25
CA PHE A 98 -7.51 -3.92 13.16
C PHE A 98 -6.02 -3.59 13.36
N GLU A 99 -5.16 -4.37 12.72
CA GLU A 99 -3.72 -4.16 12.64
C GLU A 99 -3.31 -3.95 11.19
N MET A 100 -2.43 -2.97 10.96
CA MET A 100 -1.85 -2.75 9.64
C MET A 100 -0.37 -3.11 9.61
N HIS A 101 0.01 -3.91 8.63
CA HIS A 101 1.38 -4.31 8.34
C HIS A 101 1.75 -3.82 6.95
N VAL A 102 2.56 -2.78 6.84
CA VAL A 102 2.87 -2.08 5.59
C VAL A 102 4.28 -2.44 5.14
N ASN A 103 4.41 -3.29 4.13
CA ASN A 103 5.71 -3.62 3.54
C ASN A 103 6.06 -2.61 2.44
N MET A 104 7.02 -1.71 2.74
CA MET A 104 7.45 -0.60 1.91
C MET A 104 8.69 -0.95 1.05
N ASP A 105 8.97 -2.24 0.81
CA ASP A 105 10.14 -2.61 0.01
C ASP A 105 10.15 -1.85 -1.33
N THR A 106 11.29 -1.26 -1.66
CA THR A 106 11.51 -0.43 -2.86
C THR A 106 10.73 0.91 -2.93
N TYR A 107 10.11 1.35 -1.84
CA TYR A 107 9.50 2.68 -1.78
C TYR A 107 10.55 3.80 -1.84
N THR A 108 10.24 4.90 -2.52
CA THR A 108 11.15 6.04 -2.75
C THR A 108 10.44 7.37 -2.60
N ILE A 109 11.19 8.47 -2.46
CA ILE A 109 10.62 9.83 -2.44
C ILE A 109 9.83 10.16 -3.73
N THR A 110 10.27 9.64 -4.85
CA THR A 110 9.56 9.81 -6.13
C THR A 110 8.21 9.07 -6.12
N ALA A 111 8.16 7.92 -5.46
CA ALA A 111 6.92 7.19 -5.24
C ALA A 111 5.99 7.95 -4.29
N HIS A 112 6.54 8.57 -3.24
CA HIS A 112 5.76 9.42 -2.35
C HIS A 112 5.00 10.50 -3.12
N LYS A 113 5.68 11.29 -3.92
CA LYS A 113 5.04 12.33 -4.76
C LYS A 113 4.00 11.76 -5.73
N ARG A 114 4.27 10.57 -6.28
CA ARG A 114 3.35 9.92 -7.22
C ARG A 114 2.02 9.54 -6.57
N TYR A 115 2.02 9.15 -5.31
CA TYR A 115 0.85 8.66 -4.58
C TYR A 115 0.30 9.65 -3.54
N GLU A 116 0.77 10.89 -3.54
CA GLU A 116 0.35 11.94 -2.61
C GLU A 116 -1.19 12.12 -2.61
N ASN A 117 -1.79 12.15 -3.78
CA ASN A 117 -3.24 12.25 -3.92
C ASN A 117 -3.98 11.06 -3.30
N LEU A 118 -3.41 9.85 -3.38
CA LEU A 118 -4.06 8.65 -2.85
C LEU A 118 -4.19 8.71 -1.33
N TYR A 119 -3.10 8.95 -0.60
CA TYR A 119 -3.20 8.96 0.85
C TYR A 119 -3.89 10.22 1.40
N THR A 120 -3.78 11.37 0.72
CA THR A 120 -4.59 12.54 1.05
C THR A 120 -6.09 12.23 0.93
N MET A 121 -6.51 11.64 -0.19
CA MET A 121 -7.90 11.20 -0.39
C MET A 121 -8.31 10.14 0.64
N PHE A 122 -7.45 9.16 0.93
CA PHE A 122 -7.75 8.14 1.95
C PHE A 122 -8.07 8.77 3.30
N PHE A 123 -7.23 9.67 3.80
CA PHE A 123 -7.46 10.31 5.10
C PHE A 123 -8.66 11.24 5.09
N THR A 124 -8.88 12.00 4.01
CA THR A 124 -10.10 12.81 3.85
C THR A 124 -11.34 11.95 3.94
N MET A 125 -11.37 10.84 3.21
CA MET A 125 -12.50 9.92 3.23
C MET A 125 -12.65 9.18 4.57
N CYS A 126 -11.59 8.95 5.33
CA CYS A 126 -11.69 8.46 6.71
C CYS A 126 -12.50 9.43 7.58
N CYS A 127 -12.20 10.73 7.49
CA CYS A 127 -12.93 11.77 8.23
C CYS A 127 -14.39 11.85 7.79
N GLU A 128 -14.65 11.92 6.49
CA GLU A 128 -16.00 12.03 5.91
C GLU A 128 -16.90 10.84 6.24
N ASN A 129 -16.35 9.63 6.16
CA ASN A 129 -17.08 8.39 6.45
C ASN A 129 -17.12 8.04 7.95
N LYS A 130 -16.60 8.92 8.82
CA LYS A 130 -16.53 8.70 10.28
C LYS A 130 -15.92 7.34 10.65
N ILE A 131 -14.90 6.91 9.90
CA ILE A 131 -14.17 5.69 10.23
C ILE A 131 -13.28 6.01 11.43
N PRO A 132 -13.47 5.35 12.58
CA PRO A 132 -12.69 5.61 13.78
C PRO A 132 -11.29 4.97 13.65
N PHE A 133 -10.53 5.41 12.64
CA PHE A 133 -9.26 4.79 12.26
C PHE A 133 -8.28 4.77 13.43
N SER A 134 -8.01 5.93 14.02
CA SER A 134 -7.05 6.06 15.12
C SER A 134 -7.45 5.28 16.38
N GLU A 135 -8.75 5.26 16.70
CA GLU A 135 -9.27 4.55 17.86
C GLU A 135 -9.20 3.04 17.67
N LYS A 136 -9.60 2.56 16.48
CA LYS A 136 -9.71 1.14 16.13
C LYS A 136 -8.42 0.52 15.61
N LEU A 137 -7.46 1.33 15.19
CA LEU A 137 -6.11 0.86 14.91
C LEU A 137 -5.48 0.33 16.21
N ASN A 138 -5.12 -0.95 16.23
CA ASN A 138 -4.40 -1.57 17.32
C ASN A 138 -2.88 -1.40 17.13
N LEU A 139 -2.40 -1.61 15.91
CA LEU A 139 -0.99 -1.59 15.56
C LEU A 139 -0.79 -1.18 14.09
N LEU A 140 0.23 -0.37 13.82
CA LEU A 140 0.73 -0.09 12.48
C LEU A 140 2.23 -0.38 12.43
N ASN A 141 2.61 -1.48 11.81
CA ASN A 141 4.00 -1.83 11.54
C ASN A 141 4.39 -1.45 10.11
N VAL A 142 5.43 -0.65 9.96
CA VAL A 142 5.98 -0.28 8.66
C VAL A 142 7.33 -0.97 8.47
N TYR A 143 7.38 -1.94 7.57
CA TYR A 143 8.55 -2.75 7.26
C TYR A 143 9.30 -2.24 6.05
N ASN A 144 10.61 -2.54 5.98
CA ASN A 144 11.49 -2.10 4.91
C ASN A 144 11.42 -0.57 4.68
N ALA A 145 11.22 0.16 5.78
CA ALA A 145 11.11 1.60 5.73
C ALA A 145 12.39 2.22 5.16
N PRO A 146 12.30 3.02 4.10
CA PRO A 146 13.48 3.73 3.60
C PRO A 146 13.90 4.79 4.62
N SER A 147 15.20 5.10 4.68
CA SER A 147 15.75 6.14 5.57
C SER A 147 15.08 7.51 5.39
N ILE A 148 14.57 7.77 4.21
CA ILE A 148 13.81 8.99 3.86
C ILE A 148 12.45 9.08 4.58
N LEU A 149 11.93 8.00 5.18
CA LEU A 149 10.61 8.01 5.80
C LEU A 149 10.54 9.00 6.98
N SER A 150 11.64 9.22 7.70
CA SER A 150 11.73 10.27 8.72
C SER A 150 11.50 11.67 8.15
N THR A 151 11.93 11.91 6.92
CA THR A 151 11.69 13.17 6.20
C THR A 151 10.23 13.30 5.72
N LEU A 152 9.52 12.17 5.56
CA LEU A 152 8.13 12.15 5.14
C LEU A 152 7.15 12.25 6.32
N GLN A 153 7.62 12.08 7.56
CA GLN A 153 6.79 12.16 8.76
C GLN A 153 5.92 13.44 8.82
N PRO A 154 6.42 14.66 8.49
CA PRO A 154 5.61 15.87 8.50
C PRO A 154 4.40 15.83 7.53
N PHE A 155 4.47 15.06 6.45
CA PHE A 155 3.37 14.93 5.49
C PHE A 155 2.21 14.10 6.06
N PHE A 156 2.49 13.18 6.97
CA PHE A 156 1.47 12.36 7.61
C PHE A 156 0.97 12.95 8.93
N ALA A 157 1.74 13.87 9.54
CA ALA A 157 1.44 14.48 10.83
C ALA A 157 0.02 15.09 10.92
N PRO A 158 -0.54 15.75 9.88
CA PRO A 158 -1.89 16.28 9.93
C PRO A 158 -2.98 15.20 10.05
N PHE A 159 -2.67 13.95 9.70
CA PHE A 159 -3.62 12.84 9.64
C PHE A 159 -3.44 11.83 10.79
N ILE A 160 -2.34 11.97 11.55
CA ILE A 160 -1.98 11.05 12.63
C ILE A 160 -2.08 11.79 13.95
N ASP A 161 -3.13 11.50 14.70
CA ASP A 161 -3.29 12.02 16.06
C ASP A 161 -2.34 11.33 17.06
N LYS A 162 -2.33 11.81 18.31
CA LYS A 162 -1.49 11.24 19.36
C LYS A 162 -1.80 9.77 19.65
N THR A 163 -3.06 9.38 19.51
CA THR A 163 -3.52 8.00 19.74
C THR A 163 -2.95 7.06 18.68
N ALA A 164 -3.05 7.42 17.41
CA ALA A 164 -2.46 6.63 16.32
C ALA A 164 -0.93 6.64 16.38
N SER A 165 -0.31 7.78 16.69
CA SER A 165 1.15 7.91 16.74
C SER A 165 1.83 6.92 17.70
N SER A 166 1.22 6.63 18.85
CA SER A 166 1.75 5.68 19.83
C SER A 166 1.69 4.21 19.38
N LYS A 167 0.94 3.93 18.32
CA LYS A 167 0.73 2.57 17.77
C LYS A 167 1.55 2.30 16.50
N ILE A 168 2.38 3.25 16.05
CA ILE A 168 3.16 3.17 14.83
C ILE A 168 4.60 2.75 15.13
N PHE A 169 5.03 1.63 14.53
CA PHE A 169 6.39 1.11 14.64
C PHE A 169 7.02 1.03 13.26
N ILE A 170 8.22 1.56 13.12
CA ILE A 170 8.93 1.69 11.84
C ILE A 170 10.22 0.90 11.91
N TYR A 171 10.38 -0.06 11.00
CA TYR A 171 11.53 -0.96 10.94
C TYR A 171 12.31 -0.74 9.65
N ASN A 172 13.62 -0.59 9.76
CA ASN A 172 14.53 -0.58 8.63
C ASN A 172 14.58 -1.98 7.97
N LYS A 173 15.29 -2.10 6.84
CA LYS A 173 15.35 -3.34 6.07
C LYS A 173 15.90 -4.52 6.88
N LYS A 174 16.94 -4.29 7.71
CA LYS A 174 17.58 -5.36 8.49
C LYS A 174 16.62 -5.91 9.55
N ASP A 175 15.95 -5.02 10.27
CA ASP A 175 15.04 -5.39 11.36
C ASP A 175 13.72 -5.97 10.84
N SER A 176 13.36 -5.65 9.59
CA SER A 176 12.13 -6.15 8.96
C SER A 176 12.17 -7.62 8.57
N ILE A 177 13.34 -8.17 8.23
CA ILE A 177 13.46 -9.53 7.71
C ILE A 177 12.88 -10.58 8.66
N PRO A 178 13.31 -10.67 9.94
CA PRO A 178 12.76 -11.66 10.87
C PRO A 178 11.27 -11.45 11.14
N LEU A 179 10.82 -10.18 11.22
CA LEU A 179 9.43 -9.86 11.49
C LEU A 179 8.49 -10.25 10.35
N LEU A 180 8.89 -9.99 9.11
CA LEU A 180 8.13 -10.39 7.92
C LEU A 180 8.08 -11.91 7.77
N ASN A 181 9.18 -12.63 8.06
CA ASN A 181 9.16 -14.08 8.03
C ASN A 181 8.13 -14.64 9.02
N ASN A 182 8.08 -14.12 10.23
CA ASN A 182 7.08 -14.54 11.22
C ASN A 182 5.64 -14.17 10.79
N LEU A 183 5.47 -13.02 10.12
CA LEU A 183 4.14 -12.57 9.67
C LEU A 183 3.54 -13.45 8.57
N PHE A 184 4.36 -14.03 7.70
CA PHE A 184 3.91 -14.83 6.57
C PHE A 184 3.89 -16.35 6.83
N HIS A 185 4.47 -16.82 7.95
CA HIS A 185 4.53 -18.25 8.28
C HIS A 185 3.59 -18.66 9.43
N ASN A 186 2.91 -17.70 10.05
CA ASN A 186 1.83 -17.89 11.01
C ASN A 186 0.47 -17.63 10.35
#